data_c237d823a4428709f0f2c3ebc542d22e
#
_entry.id   c237d823a4428709f0f2c3ebc542d22e
#
_cell.length_a   1.000
_cell.length_b   1.000
_cell.length_c   1.000
_cell.angle_alpha   90.00
_cell.angle_beta   90.00
_cell.angle_gamma   90.00
#
_symmetry.space_group_name_H-M   'P 1'
#
loop_
_entity.id
_entity.type
_entity.pdbx_description
1 polymer ?
#
loop_
_entity_poly.entity_id
_entity_poly.type
_entity_poly.pdbx_seq_one_letter_code
_entity_poly.pdbx_strand_id
1 'polypeptide(L)'
;MNDLLRAQDEVNKFLRGDKDDNDDPVNSPSHYKLMLPDGNEIEAIDYIQAVLGEEGMIAYCRGSAIKYLSRAGRKDLASQDLRKAAWFCTKAAQVAEDIEPELRF
;
A
#
# COMPACT_ATOMS: atom_id res chain seq x y z
N MET A 1 16.17 4.10 12.59
CA MET A 1 15.79 2.88 11.88
C MET A 1 14.83 2.03 12.67
N ASN A 2 15.15 1.80 13.93
CA ASN A 2 14.28 0.94 14.74
C ASN A 2 12.90 1.55 14.97
N ASP A 3 12.83 2.87 15.02
CA ASP A 3 11.54 3.54 15.24
C ASP A 3 10.62 3.35 14.05
N LEU A 4 11.18 3.37 12.84
CA LEU A 4 10.39 3.17 11.64
C LEU A 4 9.89 1.73 11.57
N LEU A 5 10.74 0.77 11.89
CA LEU A 5 10.34 -0.63 11.90
C LEU A 5 9.31 -0.90 12.99
N ARG A 6 9.47 -0.27 14.15
CA ARG A 6 8.52 -0.42 15.23
C ARG A 6 7.15 0.13 14.84
N ALA A 7 7.14 1.29 14.19
CA ALA A 7 5.88 1.87 13.73
C ALA A 7 5.20 0.94 12.73
N GLN A 8 5.97 0.33 11.85
CA GLN A 8 5.42 -0.62 10.88
C GLN A 8 4.86 -1.85 11.59
N ASP A 9 5.57 -2.35 12.61
CA ASP A 9 5.11 -3.50 13.38
C ASP A 9 3.82 -3.20 14.12
N GLU A 10 3.71 -2.00 14.68
CA GLU A 10 2.50 -1.59 15.38
C GLU A 10 1.31 -1.54 14.43
N VAL A 11 1.52 -0.97 13.25
CA VAL A 11 0.48 -0.92 12.24
C VAL A 11 0.07 -2.33 11.83
N ASN A 12 1.04 -3.18 11.60
CA ASN A 12 0.76 -4.56 11.20
C ASN A 12 0.00 -5.31 12.29
N LYS A 13 0.37 -5.07 13.53
CA LYS A 13 -0.29 -5.68 14.68
C LYS A 13 -1.74 -5.24 14.76
N PHE A 14 -1.96 -3.95 14.61
CA PHE A 14 -3.29 -3.37 14.63
C PHE A 14 -4.15 -3.99 13.53
N LEU A 15 -3.60 -4.08 12.33
CA LEU A 15 -4.32 -4.64 11.20
C LEU A 15 -4.68 -6.10 11.45
N ARG A 16 -3.77 -6.87 12.02
CA ARG A 16 -4.04 -8.27 12.31
C ARG A 16 -5.05 -8.43 13.43
N GLY A 17 -4.99 -7.56 14.43
CA GLY A 17 -5.88 -7.64 15.56
C GLY A 17 -7.30 -7.23 15.23
N ASP A 18 -7.43 -6.28 14.33
CA ASP A 18 -8.71 -5.75 13.91
C ASP A 18 -9.25 -6.41 12.65
N LYS A 19 -8.74 -7.56 12.35
CA LYS A 19 -9.16 -8.26 11.16
C LYS A 19 -10.66 -8.48 11.18
N ASP A 20 -11.35 -7.95 10.21
CA ASP A 20 -12.76 -8.18 10.04
C ASP A 20 -12.99 -9.04 8.81
N ASP A 21 -14.25 -9.40 8.57
CA ASP A 21 -14.58 -10.29 7.46
C ASP A 21 -14.34 -9.67 6.11
N ASN A 22 -14.15 -8.37 6.06
CA ASN A 22 -13.95 -7.65 4.81
C ASN A 22 -12.48 -7.36 4.54
N ASP A 23 -11.61 -7.77 5.43
CA ASP A 23 -10.19 -7.53 5.29
C ASP A 23 -9.65 -8.40 4.15
N ASP A 24 -9.15 -7.76 3.11
CA ASP A 24 -8.65 -8.45 1.93
C ASP A 24 -7.22 -8.01 1.67
N PRO A 25 -6.24 -8.80 2.11
CA PRO A 25 -4.85 -8.40 1.96
C PRO A 25 -4.36 -8.37 0.53
N VAL A 26 -5.10 -8.97 -0.40
CA VAL A 26 -4.71 -9.00 -1.80
C VAL A 26 -5.29 -7.82 -2.56
N ASN A 27 -6.60 -7.63 -2.46
CA ASN A 27 -7.28 -6.58 -3.22
C ASN A 27 -7.12 -5.21 -2.60
N SER A 28 -6.84 -5.17 -1.31
CA SER A 28 -6.62 -3.90 -0.60
C SER A 28 -5.49 -4.06 0.40
N PRO A 29 -4.27 -4.33 -0.09
CA PRO A 29 -3.15 -4.60 0.82
C PRO A 29 -2.80 -3.44 1.73
N SER A 30 -3.21 -2.23 1.39
CA SER A 30 -3.04 -1.06 2.24
C SER A 30 -4.37 -0.55 2.75
N HIS A 31 -5.38 -1.42 2.77
CA HIS A 31 -6.73 -1.02 3.16
C HIS A 31 -6.84 -1.00 4.68
N TYR A 32 -6.42 0.07 5.26
CA TYR A 32 -6.64 0.36 6.66
C TYR A 32 -6.80 1.86 6.80
N LYS A 33 -7.47 2.24 7.85
CA LYS A 33 -7.87 3.62 8.02
C LYS A 33 -7.07 4.28 9.13
N LEU A 34 -6.80 5.54 8.93
CA LEU A 34 -6.16 6.39 9.91
C LEU A 34 -7.19 7.37 10.44
N MET A 35 -7.17 7.60 11.74
CA MET A 35 -8.05 8.57 12.33
C MET A 35 -7.39 9.94 12.32
N LEU A 36 -8.09 10.91 11.75
CA LEU A 36 -7.61 12.28 11.71
C LEU A 36 -7.97 13.00 13.02
N PRO A 37 -7.28 14.11 13.32
CA PRO A 37 -7.54 14.83 14.55
C PRO A 37 -8.99 15.30 14.71
N ASP A 38 -9.72 15.48 13.61
CA ASP A 38 -11.11 15.91 13.66
C ASP A 38 -12.08 14.75 13.82
N GLY A 39 -11.57 13.52 13.98
CA GLY A 39 -12.40 12.35 14.16
C GLY A 39 -12.78 11.63 12.88
N ASN A 40 -12.45 12.19 11.73
CA ASN A 40 -12.71 11.54 10.47
C ASN A 40 -11.67 10.48 10.18
N GLU A 41 -12.02 9.53 9.34
CA GLU A 41 -11.10 8.48 8.93
C GLU A 41 -10.72 8.66 7.48
N ILE A 42 -9.51 8.23 7.14
CA ILE A 42 -9.00 8.27 5.78
C ILE A 42 -8.24 6.97 5.52
N GLU A 43 -8.33 6.48 4.31
CA GLU A 43 -7.54 5.32 3.91
C GLU A 43 -6.06 5.68 3.95
N ALA A 44 -5.24 4.77 4.49
CA ALA A 44 -3.82 5.03 4.59
C ALA A 44 -3.19 5.29 3.24
N ILE A 45 -3.62 4.56 2.21
CA ILE A 45 -3.06 4.72 0.87
C ILE A 45 -3.34 6.13 0.33
N ASP A 46 -4.51 6.66 0.61
CA ASP A 46 -4.86 8.01 0.18
C ASP A 46 -4.06 9.06 0.93
N TYR A 47 -3.81 8.82 2.21
CA TYR A 47 -2.99 9.72 3.01
C TYR A 47 -1.56 9.73 2.50
N ILE A 48 -1.03 8.56 2.18
CA ILE A 48 0.32 8.44 1.62
C ILE A 48 0.43 9.27 0.34
N GLN A 49 -0.56 9.14 -0.54
CA GLN A 49 -0.55 9.89 -1.79
C GLN A 49 -0.63 11.40 -1.54
N ALA A 50 -1.46 11.81 -0.57
CA ALA A 50 -1.59 13.23 -0.26
C ALA A 50 -0.28 13.82 0.23
N VAL A 51 0.47 13.04 1.02
CA VAL A 51 1.74 13.52 1.57
C VAL A 51 2.85 13.49 0.52
N LEU A 52 2.94 12.40 -0.24
CA LEU A 52 4.04 12.19 -1.17
C LEU A 52 3.82 12.81 -2.53
N GLY A 53 2.58 13.11 -2.88
CA GLY A 53 2.26 13.55 -4.23
C GLY A 53 2.19 12.37 -5.19
N GLU A 54 1.84 12.67 -6.42
CA GLU A 54 1.60 11.61 -7.40
C GLU A 54 2.88 10.87 -7.76
N GLU A 55 3.96 11.61 -8.02
CA GLU A 55 5.23 10.96 -8.35
C GLU A 55 5.76 10.16 -7.18
N GLY A 56 5.63 10.70 -5.96
CA GLY A 56 6.03 9.97 -4.76
C GLY A 56 5.22 8.72 -4.56
N MET A 57 3.92 8.78 -4.88
CA MET A 57 3.06 7.61 -4.77
C MET A 57 3.47 6.53 -5.76
N ILE A 58 3.84 6.91 -6.97
CA ILE A 58 4.32 5.95 -7.96
C ILE A 58 5.58 5.26 -7.42
N ALA A 59 6.51 6.03 -6.86
CA ALA A 59 7.73 5.46 -6.31
C ALA A 59 7.43 4.53 -5.13
N TYR A 60 6.52 4.94 -4.26
CA TYR A 60 6.12 4.11 -3.13
C TYR A 60 5.54 2.78 -3.61
N CYS A 61 4.67 2.82 -4.59
CA CYS A 61 4.05 1.61 -5.11
C CYS A 61 5.06 0.71 -5.79
N ARG A 62 6.01 1.30 -6.53
CA ARG A 62 7.07 0.51 -7.14
C ARG A 62 7.92 -0.19 -6.10
N GLY A 63 8.29 0.53 -5.05
CA GLY A 63 9.05 -0.07 -3.96
C GLY A 63 8.28 -1.18 -3.26
N SER A 64 7.00 -0.97 -3.04
CA SER A 64 6.16 -1.99 -2.42
C SER A 64 6.06 -3.24 -3.30
N ALA A 65 5.90 -3.05 -4.61
CA ALA A 65 5.84 -4.18 -5.52
C ALA A 65 7.15 -4.97 -5.49
N ILE A 66 8.27 -4.27 -5.51
CA ILE A 66 9.57 -4.93 -5.44
C ILE A 66 9.71 -5.73 -4.15
N LYS A 67 9.27 -5.16 -3.03
CA LYS A 67 9.31 -5.84 -1.75
C LYS A 67 8.54 -7.15 -1.80
N TYR A 68 7.32 -7.12 -2.31
CA TYR A 68 6.51 -8.33 -2.35
C TYR A 68 7.02 -9.35 -3.35
N LEU A 69 7.55 -8.90 -4.48
CA LEU A 69 8.18 -9.81 -5.42
C LEU A 69 9.40 -10.50 -4.79
N SER A 70 10.17 -9.74 -4.04
CA SER A 70 11.41 -10.27 -3.45
C SER A 70 11.14 -11.29 -2.36
N ARG A 71 10.05 -11.13 -1.61
CA ARG A 71 9.79 -12.03 -0.49
C ARG A 71 8.79 -13.13 -0.83
N ALA A 72 8.30 -13.19 -2.07
CA ALA A 72 7.28 -14.16 -2.43
C ALA A 72 7.74 -15.58 -2.09
N GLY A 73 6.92 -16.28 -1.30
CA GLY A 73 7.22 -17.63 -0.88
C GLY A 73 8.16 -17.76 0.29
N ARG A 74 8.66 -16.65 0.83
CA ARG A 74 9.60 -16.70 1.95
C ARG A 74 8.92 -16.52 3.29
N LYS A 75 7.86 -15.72 3.34
CA LYS A 75 7.17 -15.42 4.58
C LYS A 75 5.72 -15.86 4.51
N ASP A 76 5.06 -15.51 3.43
CA ASP A 76 3.67 -15.85 3.21
C ASP A 76 3.57 -16.67 1.93
N LEU A 77 2.36 -17.05 1.55
CA LEU A 77 2.15 -17.78 0.31
C LEU A 77 2.67 -16.94 -0.86
N ALA A 78 3.40 -17.59 -1.75
CA ALA A 78 3.95 -16.90 -2.91
C ALA A 78 2.86 -16.26 -3.74
N SER A 79 1.73 -16.95 -3.94
CA SER A 79 0.63 -16.41 -4.73
C SER A 79 0.08 -15.13 -4.12
N GLN A 80 -0.02 -15.07 -2.80
CA GLN A 80 -0.52 -13.90 -2.11
C GLN A 80 0.42 -12.71 -2.30
N ASP A 81 1.72 -12.93 -2.11
CA ASP A 81 2.69 -11.85 -2.29
C ASP A 81 2.76 -11.38 -3.73
N LEU A 82 2.66 -12.30 -4.68
CA LEU A 82 2.67 -11.92 -6.08
C LEU A 82 1.44 -11.08 -6.44
N ARG A 83 0.30 -11.39 -5.86
CA ARG A 83 -0.91 -10.58 -6.08
C ARG A 83 -0.82 -9.22 -5.43
N LYS A 84 -0.17 -9.14 -4.27
CA LYS A 84 0.09 -7.84 -3.64
C LYS A 84 0.98 -6.99 -4.53
N ALA A 85 2.03 -7.60 -5.10
CA ALA A 85 2.89 -6.88 -6.03
C ALA A 85 2.11 -6.38 -7.23
N ALA A 86 1.23 -7.20 -7.77
CA ALA A 86 0.40 -6.80 -8.90
C ALA A 86 -0.53 -5.64 -8.55
N TRP A 87 -1.09 -5.67 -7.34
CA TRP A 87 -1.96 -4.59 -6.88
C TRP A 87 -1.21 -3.26 -6.85
N PHE A 88 0.01 -3.26 -6.32
CA PHE A 88 0.80 -2.03 -6.26
C PHE A 88 1.21 -1.56 -7.64
N CYS A 89 1.51 -2.48 -8.55
CA CYS A 89 1.81 -2.09 -9.93
C CYS A 89 0.59 -1.46 -10.61
N THR A 90 -0.59 -2.02 -10.37
CA THR A 90 -1.82 -1.46 -10.92
C THR A 90 -2.08 -0.07 -10.37
N LYS A 91 -1.88 0.10 -9.07
CA LYS A 91 -2.06 1.42 -8.46
C LYS A 91 -1.09 2.44 -9.04
N ALA A 92 0.16 2.05 -9.20
CA ALA A 92 1.17 2.93 -9.79
C ALA A 92 0.77 3.33 -11.21
N ALA A 93 0.27 2.38 -11.98
CA ALA A 93 -0.14 2.66 -13.36
C ALA A 93 -1.30 3.65 -13.38
N GLN A 94 -2.27 3.50 -12.48
CA GLN A 94 -3.40 4.41 -12.41
C GLN A 94 -2.95 5.84 -12.11
N VAL A 95 -2.05 5.98 -11.14
CA VAL A 95 -1.53 7.30 -10.79
C VAL A 95 -0.73 7.88 -11.95
N ALA A 96 0.08 7.06 -12.60
CA ALA A 96 0.86 7.53 -13.74
C ALA A 96 -0.03 8.01 -14.88
N GLU A 97 -1.12 7.30 -15.13
CA GLU A 97 -2.05 7.70 -16.18
C GLU A 97 -2.65 9.07 -15.91
N ASP A 98 -2.84 9.42 -14.64
CA ASP A 98 -3.40 10.71 -14.27
C ASP A 98 -2.46 11.86 -14.60
N ILE A 99 -1.15 11.62 -14.56
CA ILE A 99 -0.18 12.67 -14.78
C ILE A 99 0.48 12.61 -16.15
N GLU A 100 0.16 11.60 -16.95
CA GLU A 100 0.75 11.43 -18.29
C GLU A 100 -0.26 11.47 -19.42
N PRO A 101 -1.43 12.06 -19.27
CA PRO A 101 -2.43 11.98 -20.35
C PRO A 101 -1.98 12.63 -21.63
N GLU A 102 -1.08 13.60 -21.55
CA GLU A 102 -0.61 14.30 -22.73
C GLU A 102 0.54 13.60 -23.42
N LEU A 103 1.09 12.59 -22.81
CA LEU A 103 2.17 11.80 -23.40
C LEU A 103 1.65 10.54 -24.07
N ARG A 104 0.35 10.35 -24.10
CA ARG A 104 -0.25 9.18 -24.76
C ARG A 104 -0.37 9.42 -26.25
N PHE A 105 -0.20 8.37 -26.97
CA PHE A 105 -0.32 8.38 -28.40
C PHE A 105 -1.36 7.40 -28.86
#